data_94ca4983ec3768eb5c249c3372353c1b
#
_entry.id   94ca4983ec3768eb5c249c3372353c1b
#
_cell.length_a   1.000
_cell.length_b   1.000
_cell.length_c   1.000
_cell.angle_alpha   90.00
_cell.angle_beta   90.00
_cell.angle_gamma   90.00
#
_symmetry.space_group_name_H-M   'P 1'
#
loop_
_entity.id
_entity.type
_entity.pdbx_description
1 polymer ?
#
loop_
_entity_poly.entity_id
_entity_poly.type
_entity_poly.pdbx_seq_one_letter_code
_entity_poly.pdbx_strand_id
1 'polypeptide(L)'
;MRRTAAVNGVAVVIAALGIGLVGCGSGSTPSSNKTSSTASTATTPAPTTTAKPQSKVAPRTTVAGPNPTIDSYLQQNGFSETPVHRGDPGAPTIDFPIPDGWADAGPDTPATAYWAIVDNGPEAAKYTPSIVATLSKINGDVDPQKIMDNAAGETKNLPGFKPMGDGSEGEFAGSPAYQVGGTWADNGQTKAVAQKTVVLDGSDGIYVLRLNADCLDNQIDKALPATITIDDKTKITGLAPPQ
;
A
#
# COMPACT_ATOMS: atom_id res chain seq x y z
N MET A 1 19.76 39.97 4.79
CA MET A 1 18.49 39.73 5.51
C MET A 1 18.23 38.23 5.50
N ARG A 2 18.39 37.54 6.61
CA ARG A 2 18.22 36.09 6.73
C ARG A 2 16.74 35.82 7.01
N ARG A 3 16.08 35.04 6.15
CA ARG A 3 14.72 34.53 6.40
C ARG A 3 14.84 33.11 6.96
N THR A 4 14.45 32.95 8.20
CA THR A 4 14.30 31.68 8.89
C THR A 4 12.98 31.04 8.45
N ALA A 5 13.01 29.88 7.81
CA ALA A 5 11.85 29.08 7.53
C ALA A 5 11.47 28.26 8.78
N ALA A 6 10.28 28.47 9.29
CA ALA A 6 9.72 27.70 10.40
C ALA A 6 9.16 26.37 9.86
N VAL A 7 9.68 25.27 10.39
CA VAL A 7 9.14 23.93 10.15
C VAL A 7 7.98 23.73 11.10
N ASN A 8 6.74 23.73 10.57
CA ASN A 8 5.55 23.37 11.32
C ASN A 8 5.36 21.84 11.24
N GLY A 9 5.78 21.16 12.28
CA GLY A 9 5.42 19.77 12.52
C GLY A 9 3.96 19.68 12.98
N VAL A 10 3.10 19.05 12.21
CA VAL A 10 1.73 18.72 12.62
C VAL A 10 1.77 17.38 13.34
N ALA A 11 1.66 17.41 14.68
CA ALA A 11 1.44 16.23 15.50
C ALA A 11 -0.05 15.86 15.46
N VAL A 12 -0.38 14.73 14.90
CA VAL A 12 -1.72 14.14 14.96
C VAL A 12 -1.86 13.39 16.27
N VAL A 13 -2.67 13.93 17.18
CA VAL A 13 -3.05 13.26 18.44
C VAL A 13 -4.21 12.33 18.18
N ILE A 14 -4.00 11.02 18.35
CA ILE A 14 -5.07 10.03 18.34
C ILE A 14 -5.55 9.83 19.78
N ALA A 15 -6.79 10.23 20.05
CA ALA A 15 -7.47 9.96 21.33
C ALA A 15 -8.04 8.55 21.30
N ALA A 16 -7.55 7.68 22.19
CA ALA A 16 -8.11 6.36 22.43
C ALA A 16 -9.33 6.45 23.38
N LEU A 17 -10.48 6.02 22.91
CA LEU A 17 -11.67 5.77 23.73
C LEU A 17 -11.77 4.26 24.03
N GLY A 18 -11.47 3.90 25.27
CA GLY A 18 -11.71 2.58 25.80
C GLY A 18 -13.15 2.43 26.28
N ILE A 19 -13.81 1.35 25.91
CA ILE A 19 -15.04 0.87 26.56
C ILE A 19 -14.85 -0.58 26.95
N GLY A 20 -14.77 -0.84 28.26
CA GLY A 20 -14.80 -2.16 28.84
C GLY A 20 -16.24 -2.68 29.01
N LEU A 21 -16.44 -3.97 28.81
CA LEU A 21 -17.59 -4.70 29.32
C LEU A 21 -17.16 -6.06 29.84
N VAL A 22 -17.37 -6.21 31.15
CA VAL A 22 -17.25 -7.43 31.98
C VAL A 22 -18.54 -8.24 31.82
N GLY A 23 -18.40 -9.55 31.65
CA GLY A 23 -19.53 -10.47 31.73
C GLY A 23 -19.09 -11.88 32.11
N CYS A 24 -19.12 -12.21 33.40
CA CYS A 24 -18.98 -13.55 33.95
C CYS A 24 -20.28 -14.36 33.75
N GLY A 25 -20.14 -15.66 33.52
CA GLY A 25 -21.24 -16.61 33.60
C GLY A 25 -20.75 -18.05 33.65
N SER A 26 -20.69 -18.61 34.88
CA SER A 26 -20.36 -20.01 35.22
C SER A 26 -21.57 -20.93 35.02
N GLY A 27 -21.33 -22.23 34.72
CA GLY A 27 -22.37 -23.25 34.82
C GLY A 27 -21.93 -24.64 34.33
N SER A 28 -21.43 -25.40 35.19
CA SER A 28 -21.33 -26.81 35.61
C SER A 28 -21.89 -27.93 34.73
N THR A 29 -21.08 -28.97 34.62
CA THR A 29 -21.28 -30.41 34.28
C THR A 29 -22.34 -31.12 35.18
N PRO A 30 -22.67 -32.48 35.03
CA PRO A 30 -22.01 -33.53 34.26
C PRO A 30 -22.94 -34.69 33.74
N SER A 31 -22.31 -35.63 33.00
CA SER A 31 -22.52 -37.10 33.03
C SER A 31 -23.67 -37.77 32.26
N SER A 32 -23.44 -38.67 31.34
CA SER A 32 -23.41 -40.15 31.54
C SER A 32 -23.38 -40.91 30.22
N ASN A 33 -22.51 -41.89 30.16
CA ASN A 33 -22.38 -43.08 29.32
C ASN A 33 -23.61 -43.59 28.57
N LYS A 34 -23.43 -43.97 27.28
CA LYS A 34 -23.73 -45.37 26.88
C LYS A 34 -23.00 -45.73 25.54
N THR A 35 -22.30 -46.81 25.64
CA THR A 35 -21.65 -47.62 24.63
C THR A 35 -22.66 -48.21 23.63
N SER A 36 -22.41 -48.16 22.35
CA SER A 36 -22.78 -49.21 21.39
C SER A 36 -21.91 -49.11 20.13
N SER A 37 -21.33 -50.20 19.86
CA SER A 37 -20.41 -50.51 18.75
C SER A 37 -21.08 -50.64 17.39
N THR A 38 -20.23 -50.56 16.36
CA THR A 38 -20.28 -51.17 15.03
C THR A 38 -20.67 -50.24 13.87
N ALA A 39 -19.77 -49.90 13.11
CA ALA A 39 -19.55 -50.26 11.70
C ALA A 39 -18.45 -49.38 11.10
N SER A 40 -17.32 -50.00 10.83
CA SER A 40 -16.18 -49.40 10.10
C SER A 40 -16.58 -49.28 8.63
N THR A 41 -16.95 -48.07 8.20
CA THR A 41 -17.00 -47.77 6.77
C THR A 41 -15.73 -47.03 6.43
N ALA A 42 -14.87 -47.67 5.69
CA ALA A 42 -13.66 -47.09 5.14
C ALA A 42 -14.01 -45.96 4.19
N THR A 43 -13.94 -44.72 4.67
CA THR A 43 -14.05 -43.52 3.84
C THR A 43 -12.70 -43.32 3.17
N THR A 44 -12.64 -43.52 1.87
CA THR A 44 -11.52 -43.13 1.01
C THR A 44 -11.26 -41.64 1.21
N PRO A 45 -10.02 -41.23 1.55
CA PRO A 45 -9.73 -39.78 1.66
C PRO A 45 -9.92 -39.14 0.29
N ALA A 46 -10.78 -38.12 0.23
CA ALA A 46 -10.88 -37.25 -0.91
C ALA A 46 -9.50 -36.62 -1.20
N PRO A 47 -9.14 -36.38 -2.47
CA PRO A 47 -7.88 -35.75 -2.80
C PRO A 47 -7.86 -34.36 -2.17
N THR A 48 -6.93 -34.15 -1.25
CA THR A 48 -6.63 -32.85 -0.68
C THR A 48 -6.07 -32.00 -1.81
N THR A 49 -6.89 -31.14 -2.39
CA THR A 49 -6.43 -30.10 -3.31
C THR A 49 -5.52 -29.21 -2.48
N THR A 50 -4.22 -29.33 -2.69
CA THR A 50 -3.23 -28.40 -2.11
C THR A 50 -3.52 -27.03 -2.70
N ALA A 51 -4.19 -26.17 -1.94
CA ALA A 51 -4.41 -24.78 -2.34
C ALA A 51 -3.04 -24.16 -2.63
N LYS A 52 -2.90 -23.53 -3.80
CA LYS A 52 -1.70 -22.76 -4.14
C LYS A 52 -1.50 -21.74 -3.01
N PRO A 53 -0.27 -21.59 -2.48
CA PRO A 53 0.00 -20.56 -1.48
C PRO A 53 -0.52 -19.21 -1.98
N GLN A 54 -1.32 -18.54 -1.16
CA GLN A 54 -1.80 -17.21 -1.49
C GLN A 54 -0.61 -16.25 -1.45
N SER A 55 -0.51 -15.36 -2.46
CA SER A 55 0.52 -14.32 -2.46
C SER A 55 0.41 -13.45 -1.20
N LYS A 56 1.55 -13.13 -0.60
CA LYS A 56 1.63 -12.21 0.55
C LYS A 56 1.26 -10.78 0.18
N VAL A 57 1.48 -10.39 -1.07
CA VAL A 57 1.07 -9.09 -1.59
C VAL A 57 -0.33 -9.22 -2.18
N ALA A 58 -1.29 -8.51 -1.59
CA ALA A 58 -2.65 -8.48 -2.12
C ALA A 58 -2.69 -7.76 -3.47
N PRO A 59 -3.44 -8.28 -4.46
CA PRO A 59 -3.63 -7.58 -5.72
C PRO A 59 -4.29 -6.23 -5.47
N ARG A 60 -3.77 -5.16 -6.08
CA ARG A 60 -4.44 -3.87 -6.06
C ARG A 60 -5.59 -3.87 -7.06
N THR A 61 -6.78 -3.59 -6.58
CA THR A 61 -7.95 -3.46 -7.43
C THR A 61 -8.05 -2.01 -7.90
N THR A 62 -7.97 -1.79 -9.21
CA THR A 62 -8.28 -0.50 -9.81
C THR A 62 -9.79 -0.45 -10.05
N VAL A 63 -10.45 0.59 -9.56
CA VAL A 63 -11.89 0.76 -9.70
C VAL A 63 -12.17 2.06 -10.46
N ALA A 64 -12.97 1.95 -11.52
CA ALA A 64 -13.51 3.13 -12.18
C ALA A 64 -14.44 3.88 -11.22
N GLY A 65 -14.35 5.20 -11.18
CA GLY A 65 -15.14 6.02 -10.27
C GLY A 65 -15.21 7.48 -10.72
N PRO A 66 -15.86 8.33 -9.93
CA PRO A 66 -16.08 9.72 -10.29
C PRO A 66 -14.85 10.61 -10.21
N ASN A 67 -13.79 10.15 -9.50
CA ASN A 67 -12.58 10.94 -9.35
C ASN A 67 -11.63 10.70 -10.51
N PRO A 68 -11.16 11.74 -11.21
CA PRO A 68 -10.16 11.59 -12.26
C PRO A 68 -8.89 10.94 -11.71
N THR A 69 -8.31 10.01 -12.47
CA THR A 69 -7.07 9.32 -12.14
C THR A 69 -5.95 9.75 -13.08
N ILE A 70 -4.70 9.51 -12.72
CA ILE A 70 -3.56 9.72 -13.61
C ILE A 70 -3.79 8.96 -14.92
N ASP A 71 -4.18 7.69 -14.85
CA ASP A 71 -4.43 6.86 -16.04
C ASP A 71 -5.52 7.45 -16.95
N SER A 72 -6.63 7.95 -16.35
CA SER A 72 -7.70 8.58 -17.12
C SER A 72 -7.24 9.89 -17.79
N TYR A 73 -6.45 10.69 -17.09
CA TYR A 73 -5.87 11.91 -17.62
C TYR A 73 -4.93 11.61 -18.81
N LEU A 74 -4.02 10.64 -18.65
CA LEU A 74 -3.09 10.25 -19.72
C LEU A 74 -3.85 9.76 -20.95
N GLN A 75 -4.82 8.87 -20.80
CA GLN A 75 -5.64 8.35 -21.90
C GLN A 75 -6.41 9.45 -22.64
N GLN A 76 -7.03 10.38 -21.92
CA GLN A 76 -7.78 11.48 -22.51
C GLN A 76 -6.92 12.45 -23.33
N ASN A 77 -5.63 12.54 -23.00
CA ASN A 77 -4.69 13.44 -23.67
C ASN A 77 -3.73 12.71 -24.65
N GLY A 78 -3.96 11.41 -24.89
CA GLY A 78 -3.15 10.63 -25.84
C GLY A 78 -1.75 10.28 -25.33
N PHE A 79 -1.52 10.38 -24.02
CA PHE A 79 -0.29 9.96 -23.38
C PHE A 79 -0.38 8.48 -22.95
N SER A 80 0.78 7.88 -22.67
CA SER A 80 0.85 6.51 -22.18
C SER A 80 1.94 6.35 -21.12
N GLU A 81 1.84 5.28 -20.32
CA GLU A 81 2.86 4.88 -19.37
C GLU A 81 3.60 3.65 -19.87
N THR A 82 4.92 3.61 -19.62
CA THR A 82 5.75 2.41 -19.79
C THR A 82 6.25 2.01 -18.41
N PRO A 83 5.91 0.81 -17.90
CA PRO A 83 6.47 0.31 -16.65
C PRO A 83 8.00 0.28 -16.68
N VAL A 84 8.61 0.62 -15.56
CA VAL A 84 10.06 0.64 -15.37
C VAL A 84 10.41 -0.32 -14.25
N HIS A 85 11.40 -1.18 -14.49
CA HIS A 85 11.90 -2.13 -13.50
C HIS A 85 13.25 -1.67 -12.95
N ARG A 86 13.62 -2.24 -11.82
CA ARG A 86 14.92 -1.94 -11.20
C ARG A 86 16.05 -2.36 -12.15
N GLY A 87 16.91 -1.41 -12.47
CA GLY A 87 18.06 -1.62 -13.35
C GLY A 87 17.80 -1.36 -14.84
N ASP A 88 16.60 -0.92 -15.21
CA ASP A 88 16.34 -0.52 -16.59
C ASP A 88 17.25 0.66 -16.99
N PRO A 89 17.89 0.60 -18.17
CA PRO A 89 18.83 1.61 -18.61
C PRO A 89 18.18 2.99 -18.75
N GLY A 90 18.85 4.03 -18.24
CA GLY A 90 18.40 5.42 -18.33
C GLY A 90 17.32 5.82 -17.32
N ALA A 91 16.70 4.87 -16.63
CA ALA A 91 15.71 5.16 -15.61
C ALA A 91 16.34 5.65 -14.29
N PRO A 92 15.63 6.48 -13.51
CA PRO A 92 16.04 6.83 -12.16
C PRO A 92 16.25 5.58 -11.30
N THR A 93 17.29 5.60 -10.48
CA THR A 93 17.56 4.54 -9.51
C THR A 93 17.02 4.97 -8.16
N ILE A 94 16.15 4.13 -7.58
CA ILE A 94 15.52 4.38 -6.29
C ILE A 94 16.03 3.34 -5.30
N ASP A 95 16.68 3.80 -4.25
CA ASP A 95 17.19 2.97 -3.16
C ASP A 95 16.24 3.09 -1.96
N PHE A 96 15.39 2.07 -1.81
CA PHE A 96 14.42 1.99 -0.74
C PHE A 96 15.02 1.26 0.48
N PRO A 97 14.86 1.78 1.71
CA PRO A 97 15.19 1.04 2.91
C PRO A 97 14.19 -0.10 3.12
N ILE A 98 14.64 -1.17 3.77
CA ILE A 98 13.73 -2.17 4.35
C ILE A 98 13.58 -1.82 5.84
N PRO A 99 12.38 -1.40 6.30
CA PRO A 99 12.14 -1.08 7.70
C PRO A 99 12.26 -2.31 8.61
N ASP A 100 12.53 -2.09 9.90
CA ASP A 100 12.58 -3.17 10.89
C ASP A 100 11.24 -3.93 10.93
N GLY A 101 11.30 -5.26 10.94
CA GLY A 101 10.13 -6.14 10.92
C GLY A 101 9.52 -6.37 9.53
N TRP A 102 10.09 -5.77 8.49
CA TRP A 102 9.68 -5.98 7.10
C TRP A 102 10.71 -6.80 6.33
N ALA A 103 10.30 -7.40 5.25
CA ALA A 103 11.15 -8.18 4.35
C ALA A 103 10.77 -7.92 2.89
N ASP A 104 11.75 -8.13 1.99
CA ASP A 104 11.48 -8.16 0.55
C ASP A 104 10.38 -9.18 0.23
N ALA A 105 9.43 -8.82 -0.62
CA ALA A 105 8.32 -9.69 -1.00
C ALA A 105 8.77 -10.89 -1.86
N GLY A 106 9.98 -10.83 -2.42
CA GLY A 106 10.56 -11.91 -3.21
C GLY A 106 9.67 -12.33 -4.38
N PRO A 107 9.31 -13.62 -4.49
CA PRO A 107 8.47 -14.10 -5.59
C PRO A 107 7.03 -13.59 -5.55
N ASP A 108 6.59 -13.00 -4.44
CA ASP A 108 5.26 -12.38 -4.31
C ASP A 108 5.24 -10.93 -4.83
N THR A 109 6.38 -10.38 -5.24
CA THR A 109 6.46 -9.05 -5.87
C THR A 109 5.65 -9.04 -7.16
N PRO A 110 4.67 -8.12 -7.33
CA PRO A 110 3.91 -8.00 -8.56
C PRO A 110 4.82 -7.76 -9.78
N ALA A 111 4.49 -8.37 -10.92
CA ALA A 111 5.32 -8.27 -12.13
C ALA A 111 5.53 -6.83 -12.64
N THR A 112 4.60 -5.92 -12.34
CA THR A 112 4.68 -4.50 -12.71
C THR A 112 5.32 -3.64 -11.63
N ALA A 113 5.71 -4.23 -10.48
CA ALA A 113 6.31 -3.47 -9.40
C ALA A 113 7.80 -3.23 -9.64
N TYR A 114 8.24 -2.05 -9.26
CA TYR A 114 9.65 -1.70 -9.16
C TYR A 114 10.28 -2.31 -7.90
N TRP A 115 9.49 -2.38 -6.81
CA TRP A 115 9.91 -2.89 -5.51
C TRP A 115 8.68 -3.24 -4.65
N ALA A 116 8.79 -4.23 -3.78
CA ALA A 116 7.75 -4.57 -2.82
C ALA A 116 8.34 -5.18 -1.55
N ILE A 117 7.73 -4.81 -0.41
CA ILE A 117 8.01 -5.41 0.90
C ILE A 117 6.72 -5.82 1.61
N VAL A 118 6.86 -6.74 2.52
CA VAL A 118 5.78 -7.28 3.34
C VAL A 118 6.17 -7.28 4.82
N ASP A 119 5.19 -7.07 5.70
CA ASP A 119 5.39 -7.27 7.13
C ASP A 119 5.70 -8.73 7.43
N ASN A 120 6.71 -8.98 8.26
CA ASN A 120 7.18 -10.31 8.65
C ASN A 120 6.78 -10.66 10.10
N GLY A 121 5.89 -9.88 10.70
CA GLY A 121 5.39 -10.09 12.06
C GLY A 121 4.39 -11.23 12.18
N PRO A 122 4.08 -11.67 13.39
CA PRO A 122 3.19 -12.82 13.63
C PRO A 122 1.74 -12.56 13.20
N GLU A 123 1.29 -11.31 13.13
CA GLU A 123 -0.06 -10.96 12.71
C GLU A 123 -0.24 -10.95 11.18
N ALA A 124 0.87 -10.98 10.43
CA ALA A 124 0.85 -11.09 8.97
C ALA A 124 0.19 -12.39 8.46
N ALA A 125 0.02 -13.39 9.33
CA ALA A 125 -0.63 -14.65 8.96
C ALA A 125 -2.12 -14.51 8.60
N LYS A 126 -2.82 -13.49 9.09
CA LYS A 126 -4.24 -13.24 8.79
C LYS A 126 -4.41 -12.37 7.55
N TYR A 127 -3.66 -11.33 7.46
CA TYR A 127 -3.52 -10.41 6.34
C TYR A 127 -2.11 -9.83 6.40
N THR A 128 -1.39 -9.92 5.31
CA THR A 128 0.00 -9.44 5.27
C THR A 128 0.03 -7.98 4.84
N PRO A 129 0.36 -7.03 5.74
CA PRO A 129 0.64 -5.66 5.34
C PRO A 129 1.72 -5.62 4.28
N SER A 130 1.54 -4.81 3.25
CA SER A 130 2.49 -4.69 2.15
C SER A 130 2.69 -3.25 1.72
N ILE A 131 3.89 -2.96 1.21
CA ILE A 131 4.20 -1.69 0.57
C ILE A 131 4.77 -2.02 -0.81
N VAL A 132 4.15 -1.48 -1.84
CA VAL A 132 4.50 -1.73 -3.24
C VAL A 132 4.85 -0.40 -3.91
N ALA A 133 5.99 -0.35 -4.56
CA ALA A 133 6.39 0.75 -5.42
C ALA A 133 6.24 0.34 -6.89
N THR A 134 5.57 1.15 -7.69
CA THR A 134 5.59 1.08 -9.15
C THR A 134 6.26 2.33 -9.70
N LEU A 135 7.06 2.17 -10.73
CA LEU A 135 7.69 3.27 -11.45
C LEU A 135 7.28 3.17 -12.92
N SER A 136 6.82 4.27 -13.49
CA SER A 136 6.47 4.34 -14.91
C SER A 136 7.10 5.56 -15.55
N LYS A 137 7.58 5.42 -16.79
CA LYS A 137 7.96 6.54 -17.65
C LYS A 137 6.72 7.01 -18.41
N ILE A 138 6.49 8.31 -18.42
CA ILE A 138 5.40 8.89 -19.20
C ILE A 138 5.89 9.18 -20.62
N ASN A 139 5.14 8.71 -21.61
CA ASN A 139 5.41 8.95 -23.02
C ASN A 139 4.55 10.13 -23.50
N GLY A 140 5.18 11.25 -23.80
CA GLY A 140 4.57 12.49 -24.23
C GLY A 140 5.03 13.69 -23.40
N ASP A 141 4.65 14.88 -23.86
CA ASP A 141 4.94 16.15 -23.18
C ASP A 141 3.84 16.44 -22.15
N VAL A 142 3.96 15.81 -20.99
CA VAL A 142 2.96 15.89 -19.92
C VAL A 142 3.31 17.01 -18.95
N ASP A 143 2.29 17.76 -18.53
CA ASP A 143 2.42 18.71 -17.43
C ASP A 143 2.50 17.95 -16.09
N PRO A 144 3.64 18.05 -15.35
CA PRO A 144 3.81 17.40 -14.04
C PRO A 144 2.73 17.77 -13.03
N GLN A 145 2.22 19.02 -13.05
CA GLN A 145 1.16 19.44 -12.16
C GLN A 145 -0.14 18.66 -12.42
N LYS A 146 -0.44 18.33 -13.66
CA LYS A 146 -1.61 17.52 -14.01
C LYS A 146 -1.52 16.09 -13.46
N ILE A 147 -0.32 15.53 -13.36
CA ILE A 147 -0.12 14.25 -12.67
C ILE A 147 -0.48 14.40 -11.19
N MET A 148 -0.01 15.46 -10.53
CA MET A 148 -0.29 15.73 -9.11
C MET A 148 -1.78 16.00 -8.88
N ASP A 149 -2.45 16.79 -9.73
CA ASP A 149 -3.89 17.08 -9.64
C ASP A 149 -4.75 15.81 -9.66
N ASN A 150 -4.28 14.75 -10.34
CA ASN A 150 -4.99 13.47 -10.50
C ASN A 150 -4.47 12.35 -9.58
N ALA A 151 -3.49 12.63 -8.72
CA ALA A 151 -2.81 11.63 -7.90
C ALA A 151 -3.73 10.90 -6.91
N ALA A 152 -4.74 11.58 -6.39
CA ALA A 152 -5.64 11.01 -5.39
C ALA A 152 -6.75 10.12 -5.99
N GLY A 153 -7.02 10.23 -7.28
CA GLY A 153 -8.24 9.69 -7.91
C GLY A 153 -8.39 8.19 -7.73
N GLU A 154 -7.33 7.44 -7.97
CA GLU A 154 -7.35 5.98 -7.84
C GLU A 154 -7.72 5.53 -6.42
N THR A 155 -7.11 6.13 -5.41
CA THR A 155 -7.40 5.81 -4.01
C THR A 155 -8.81 6.24 -3.60
N LYS A 156 -9.26 7.43 -4.03
CA LYS A 156 -10.61 7.94 -3.73
C LYS A 156 -11.73 7.15 -4.42
N ASN A 157 -11.41 6.41 -5.48
CA ASN A 157 -12.38 5.55 -6.18
C ASN A 157 -12.52 4.15 -5.54
N LEU A 158 -11.74 3.80 -4.53
CA LEU A 158 -11.87 2.52 -3.85
C LEU A 158 -13.26 2.37 -3.20
N PRO A 159 -13.85 1.16 -3.17
CA PRO A 159 -15.18 0.93 -2.64
C PRO A 159 -15.33 1.41 -1.19
N GLY A 160 -16.29 2.29 -0.94
CA GLY A 160 -16.57 2.81 0.40
C GLY A 160 -15.40 3.57 1.01
N PHE A 161 -14.53 4.19 0.20
CA PHE A 161 -13.38 4.95 0.67
C PHE A 161 -13.80 6.06 1.66
N LYS A 162 -13.11 6.10 2.79
CA LYS A 162 -13.23 7.13 3.82
C LYS A 162 -11.86 7.73 4.06
N PRO A 163 -11.64 9.02 3.73
CA PRO A 163 -10.33 9.63 3.88
C PRO A 163 -9.92 9.74 5.35
N MET A 164 -8.62 9.61 5.60
CA MET A 164 -7.95 9.94 6.86
C MET A 164 -7.17 11.24 6.68
N GLY A 165 -7.90 12.34 6.40
CA GLY A 165 -7.38 13.65 6.04
C GLY A 165 -7.60 13.99 4.57
N ASP A 166 -7.31 15.25 4.21
CA ASP A 166 -7.60 15.79 2.88
C ASP A 166 -6.60 15.36 1.79
N GLY A 167 -5.53 14.68 2.19
CA GLY A 167 -4.33 14.50 1.39
C GLY A 167 -3.43 15.74 1.47
N SER A 168 -2.19 15.62 1.03
CA SER A 168 -1.24 16.75 1.08
C SER A 168 -0.18 16.65 0.00
N GLU A 169 0.19 17.82 -0.51
CA GLU A 169 1.42 17.99 -1.29
C GLU A 169 2.62 18.06 -0.35
N GLY A 170 3.79 17.69 -0.85
CA GLY A 170 5.05 17.70 -0.14
C GLY A 170 6.19 17.26 -1.04
N GLU A 171 7.23 16.73 -0.43
CA GLU A 171 8.40 16.20 -1.14
C GLU A 171 8.69 14.76 -0.70
N PHE A 172 9.26 14.00 -1.62
CA PHE A 172 9.80 12.68 -1.35
C PHE A 172 11.18 12.56 -1.99
N ALA A 173 12.21 12.39 -1.17
CA ALA A 173 13.61 12.40 -1.60
C ALA A 173 13.99 13.62 -2.48
N GLY A 174 13.40 14.79 -2.18
CA GLY A 174 13.66 16.06 -2.89
C GLY A 174 12.83 16.25 -4.17
N SER A 175 11.92 15.36 -4.49
CA SER A 175 11.01 15.46 -5.65
C SER A 175 9.57 15.77 -5.22
N PRO A 176 8.78 16.51 -6.01
CA PRO A 176 7.39 16.83 -5.70
C PRO A 176 6.57 15.56 -5.49
N ALA A 177 5.77 15.54 -4.45
CA ALA A 177 4.97 14.39 -4.06
C ALA A 177 3.57 14.80 -3.57
N TYR A 178 2.58 13.94 -3.80
CA TYR A 178 1.25 14.03 -3.22
C TYR A 178 0.92 12.75 -2.46
N GLN A 179 0.36 12.88 -1.27
CA GLN A 179 -0.05 11.72 -0.49
C GLN A 179 -1.53 11.78 -0.13
N VAL A 180 -2.16 10.62 -0.12
CA VAL A 180 -3.54 10.41 0.29
C VAL A 180 -3.66 9.07 1.01
N GLY A 181 -4.52 9.01 2.03
CA GLY A 181 -4.77 7.78 2.76
C GLY A 181 -6.18 7.74 3.32
N GLY A 182 -6.61 6.56 3.68
CA GLY A 182 -7.94 6.34 4.22
C GLY A 182 -8.23 4.86 4.45
N THR A 183 -9.47 4.57 4.77
CA THR A 183 -9.99 3.20 4.86
C THR A 183 -10.96 2.93 3.71
N TRP A 184 -11.08 1.66 3.34
CA TRP A 184 -11.98 1.22 2.29
C TRP A 184 -12.48 -0.20 2.57
N ALA A 185 -13.53 -0.63 1.86
CA ALA A 185 -14.15 -1.92 2.05
C ALA A 185 -13.72 -2.90 0.95
N ASP A 186 -13.20 -4.07 1.34
CA ASP A 186 -12.84 -5.15 0.43
C ASP A 186 -13.32 -6.49 1.00
N ASN A 187 -14.22 -7.16 0.28
CA ASN A 187 -14.72 -8.50 0.64
C ASN A 187 -15.18 -8.63 2.11
N GLY A 188 -15.86 -7.59 2.63
CA GLY A 188 -16.37 -7.56 4.00
C GLY A 188 -15.31 -7.21 5.06
N GLN A 189 -14.09 -6.90 4.65
CA GLN A 189 -13.03 -6.40 5.54
C GLN A 189 -12.87 -4.89 5.35
N THR A 190 -12.51 -4.19 6.43
CA THR A 190 -12.04 -2.81 6.35
C THR A 190 -10.54 -2.81 6.24
N LYS A 191 -10.02 -2.24 5.17
CA LYS A 191 -8.60 -2.06 4.90
C LYS A 191 -8.21 -0.60 5.07
N ALA A 192 -6.96 -0.38 5.42
CA ALA A 192 -6.31 0.92 5.34
C ALA A 192 -5.39 0.95 4.12
N VAL A 193 -5.39 2.07 3.43
CA VAL A 193 -4.55 2.35 2.27
C VAL A 193 -3.88 3.70 2.43
N ALA A 194 -2.61 3.78 2.06
CA ALA A 194 -1.92 5.04 1.84
C ALA A 194 -1.24 4.99 0.47
N GLN A 195 -1.38 6.06 -0.29
CA GLN A 195 -0.71 6.22 -1.58
C GLN A 195 0.10 7.51 -1.55
N LYS A 196 1.35 7.40 -2.00
CA LYS A 196 2.19 8.55 -2.32
C LYS A 196 2.54 8.48 -3.80
N THR A 197 2.23 9.54 -4.52
CA THR A 197 2.61 9.74 -5.91
C THR A 197 3.73 10.76 -5.97
N VAL A 198 4.82 10.44 -6.66
CA VAL A 198 6.00 11.30 -6.79
C VAL A 198 6.25 11.51 -8.27
N VAL A 199 6.46 12.76 -8.68
CA VAL A 199 6.85 13.10 -10.04
C VAL A 199 8.35 13.30 -10.07
N LEU A 200 9.03 12.52 -10.91
CA LEU A 200 10.48 12.54 -11.06
C LEU A 200 10.84 13.12 -12.42
N ASP A 201 11.65 14.15 -12.42
CA ASP A 201 12.23 14.71 -13.64
C ASP A 201 13.51 13.93 -13.97
N GLY A 202 13.38 12.93 -14.84
CA GLY A 202 14.50 12.12 -15.30
C GLY A 202 15.25 12.80 -16.44
N SER A 203 16.45 12.30 -16.76
CA SER A 203 17.29 12.86 -17.82
C SER A 203 16.67 12.76 -19.24
N ASP A 204 15.66 11.90 -19.40
CA ASP A 204 15.02 11.59 -20.67
C ASP A 204 13.48 11.66 -20.63
N GLY A 205 12.93 12.36 -19.62
CA GLY A 205 11.50 12.62 -19.50
C GLY A 205 10.96 12.44 -18.07
N ILE A 206 9.65 12.54 -17.96
CA ILE A 206 8.94 12.46 -16.68
C ILE A 206 8.69 11.00 -16.30
N TYR A 207 8.94 10.70 -15.02
CA TYR A 207 8.63 9.43 -14.41
C TYR A 207 7.63 9.65 -13.26
N VAL A 208 6.76 8.68 -13.06
CA VAL A 208 5.80 8.67 -11.94
C VAL A 208 6.08 7.46 -11.06
N LEU A 209 6.48 7.73 -9.83
CA LEU A 209 6.59 6.73 -8.78
C LEU A 209 5.31 6.73 -7.96
N ARG A 210 4.69 5.56 -7.79
CA ARG A 210 3.56 5.36 -6.88
C ARG A 210 3.96 4.38 -5.79
N LEU A 211 3.94 4.83 -4.54
CA LEU A 211 4.12 4.01 -3.35
C LEU A 211 2.74 3.73 -2.75
N ASN A 212 2.42 2.45 -2.59
CA ASN A 212 1.13 2.01 -2.08
C ASN A 212 1.33 1.13 -0.86
N ALA A 213 0.89 1.59 0.31
CA ALA A 213 0.81 0.78 1.52
C ALA A 213 -0.62 0.26 1.67
N ASP A 214 -0.78 -1.03 1.96
CA ASP A 214 -2.05 -1.71 2.19
C ASP A 214 -1.94 -2.61 3.42
N CYS A 215 -2.94 -2.53 4.31
CA CYS A 215 -3.06 -3.36 5.50
C CYS A 215 -4.53 -3.42 5.95
N LEU A 216 -4.86 -4.22 6.96
CA LEU A 216 -6.15 -4.07 7.64
C LEU A 216 -6.15 -2.78 8.47
N ASP A 217 -7.34 -2.23 8.75
CA ASP A 217 -7.49 -1.01 9.54
C ASP A 217 -6.89 -1.11 10.96
N ASN A 218 -6.93 -2.29 11.55
CA ASN A 218 -6.31 -2.57 12.85
C ASN A 218 -4.79 -2.89 12.80
N GLN A 219 -4.17 -2.79 11.62
CA GLN A 219 -2.73 -2.98 11.41
C GLN A 219 -2.00 -1.68 11.01
N ILE A 220 -2.66 -0.54 11.08
CA ILE A 220 -2.08 0.77 10.70
C ILE A 220 -0.82 1.08 11.53
N ASP A 221 -0.79 0.68 12.80
CA ASP A 221 0.35 0.81 13.70
C ASP A 221 1.61 0.05 13.24
N LYS A 222 1.47 -0.92 12.33
CA LYS A 222 2.58 -1.62 11.66
C LYS A 222 3.01 -0.92 10.38
N ALA A 223 2.05 -0.48 9.57
CA ALA A 223 2.33 0.13 8.29
C ALA A 223 2.89 1.56 8.41
N LEU A 224 2.36 2.37 9.32
CA LEU A 224 2.74 3.78 9.46
C LEU A 224 4.22 4.00 9.79
N PRO A 225 4.85 3.32 10.75
CA PRO A 225 6.30 3.48 11.00
C PRO A 225 7.16 3.08 9.80
N ALA A 226 6.70 2.09 9.03
CA ALA A 226 7.41 1.65 7.84
C ALA A 226 7.35 2.72 6.73
N THR A 227 6.20 3.32 6.48
CA THR A 227 6.08 4.42 5.50
C THR A 227 6.93 5.62 5.91
N ILE A 228 6.98 5.98 7.19
CA ILE A 228 7.85 7.06 7.71
C ILE A 228 9.32 6.73 7.45
N THR A 229 9.76 5.50 7.73
CA THR A 229 11.14 5.08 7.48
C THR A 229 11.50 5.16 5.99
N ILE A 230 10.57 4.79 5.11
CA ILE A 230 10.75 4.90 3.66
C ILE A 230 10.84 6.37 3.25
N ASP A 231 9.98 7.23 3.76
CA ASP A 231 10.01 8.66 3.48
C ASP A 231 11.35 9.30 3.86
N ASP A 232 11.84 8.98 5.06
CA ASP A 232 13.05 9.60 5.61
C ASP A 232 14.35 9.11 4.97
N LYS A 233 14.38 7.86 4.49
CA LYS A 233 15.65 7.20 4.13
C LYS A 233 15.78 6.85 2.65
N THR A 234 14.73 6.96 1.86
CA THR A 234 14.82 6.70 0.42
C THR A 234 15.74 7.69 -0.27
N LYS A 235 16.52 7.19 -1.20
CA LYS A 235 17.39 8.00 -2.07
C LYS A 235 17.03 7.77 -3.53
N ILE A 236 17.01 8.85 -4.30
CA ILE A 236 16.78 8.80 -5.74
C ILE A 236 17.98 9.42 -6.45
N THR A 237 18.47 8.75 -7.48
CA THR A 237 19.58 9.22 -8.34
C THR A 237 19.19 9.05 -9.81
N GLY A 238 19.92 9.72 -10.70
CA GLY A 238 19.63 9.69 -12.14
C GLY A 238 18.54 10.67 -12.55
N LEU A 239 18.24 11.67 -11.70
CA LEU A 239 17.35 12.78 -12.04
C LEU A 239 18.06 13.82 -12.89
N ALA A 240 17.29 14.61 -13.64
CA ALA A 240 17.80 15.78 -14.32
C ALA A 240 18.37 16.79 -13.30
N PRO A 241 19.39 17.56 -13.67
CA PRO A 241 19.84 18.67 -12.83
C PRO A 241 18.69 19.67 -12.60
N PRO A 242 18.58 20.28 -11.41
CA PRO A 242 17.59 21.34 -11.17
C PRO A 242 17.74 22.46 -12.20
N GLN A 243 16.64 22.87 -12.81
CA GLN A 243 16.62 23.99 -13.76
C GLN A 243 16.60 25.33 -13.07
#